data_3dfe0a8b25bb33ef1c0c6ebd89f8150d
#
_entry.id   3dfe0a8b25bb33ef1c0c6ebd89f8150d
#
_cell.length_a   1.000
_cell.length_b   1.000
_cell.length_c   1.000
_cell.angle_alpha   90.00
_cell.angle_beta   90.00
_cell.angle_gamma   90.00
#
_symmetry.space_group_name_H-M   'P 1'
#
loop_
_entity.id
_entity.type
_entity.pdbx_description
1 polymer ?
#
loop_
_entity_poly.entity_id
_entity_poly.type
_entity_poly.pdbx_seq_one_letter_code
_entity_poly.pdbx_strand_id
1 'polypeptide(L)'
;MTAPTATTPGTLGRLRAFVRGDEGRPALLGFAGAALITLGGLGAGSTREHDPLLEALHLSWLRFGHGVVVSTITLWTGVVVMLLAWLWLGRRLVDGRPTTEYTMIATTGFWLAPLLLSVPLFSRDTYSYLAQGALLRDGFDPYLVGPIENPNPLLDNVSPIWTTTTAPYGPAFILVAKFVTMIVGDDVVAGTMLLRLCMLPGLALLIWAAPRVARHVGANGAVALWICVLNPLVIIHLMGGVHNEMLMVGMMMAGIALTFAGKHVAGAALIAVAVAVKATAVLSLPFMVWVWMRHLGGNRLRAFAIASGASLATFVAVFAVLSTLAGVGLGWLTALAGSVKIINWLTVPTALANLTSTIGNIFGSANFYAVLEVTRLVGIGVILVALPLLWWRFRHTDREALQGIAWAMAVVVLFVPAALPWYYTWPLAVVSALAQSRAALAAIAGFSTWIMVIFKPDGSHGMYSWPHVLLATACAFAAWYSLRREDSWRAR
;
A
#
# COMPACT_ATOMS: atom_id res chain seq x y z
N MET A 1 39.89 38.73 -13.62
CA MET A 1 38.63 38.28 -14.21
C MET A 1 38.05 37.18 -13.34
N THR A 2 37.11 37.52 -12.48
CA THR A 2 36.40 36.56 -11.60
C THR A 2 35.30 35.90 -12.45
N ALA A 3 35.35 34.58 -12.55
CA ALA A 3 34.31 33.81 -13.23
C ALA A 3 32.93 34.09 -12.53
N PRO A 4 31.84 34.25 -13.29
CA PRO A 4 30.53 34.47 -12.70
C PRO A 4 30.12 33.20 -11.93
N THR A 5 29.84 33.36 -10.65
CA THR A 5 29.21 32.31 -9.82
C THR A 5 27.86 31.96 -10.41
N ALA A 6 27.76 30.76 -10.97
CA ALA A 6 26.49 30.24 -11.46
C ALA A 6 25.50 30.19 -10.28
N THR A 7 24.53 31.11 -10.26
CA THR A 7 23.44 31.10 -9.30
C THR A 7 22.61 29.83 -9.50
N THR A 8 22.55 28.97 -8.49
CA THR A 8 21.69 27.78 -8.51
C THR A 8 20.24 28.22 -8.78
N PRO A 9 19.58 27.69 -9.81
CA PRO A 9 18.21 28.10 -10.13
C PRO A 9 17.28 27.84 -8.94
N GLY A 10 16.46 28.84 -8.60
CA GLY A 10 15.44 28.68 -7.55
C GLY A 10 14.45 27.54 -7.84
N THR A 11 13.64 27.14 -6.88
CA THR A 11 12.71 25.99 -6.97
C THR A 11 11.86 26.01 -8.24
N LEU A 12 11.31 27.16 -8.63
CA LEU A 12 10.54 27.34 -9.87
C LEU A 12 11.39 27.14 -11.13
N GLY A 13 12.64 27.59 -11.11
CA GLY A 13 13.58 27.38 -12.21
C GLY A 13 13.90 25.89 -12.42
N ARG A 14 14.11 25.15 -11.34
CA ARG A 14 14.35 23.70 -11.38
C ARG A 14 13.11 22.94 -11.90
N LEU A 15 11.92 23.33 -11.47
CA LEU A 15 10.67 22.70 -11.92
C LEU A 15 10.42 22.96 -13.43
N ARG A 16 10.67 24.18 -13.90
CA ARG A 16 10.57 24.51 -15.34
C ARG A 16 11.58 23.73 -16.17
N ALA A 17 12.82 23.60 -15.70
CA ALA A 17 13.84 22.81 -16.36
C ALA A 17 13.46 21.31 -16.41
N PHE A 18 12.91 20.77 -15.31
CA PHE A 18 12.41 19.41 -15.26
C PHE A 18 11.29 19.16 -16.29
N VAL A 19 10.24 20.01 -16.30
CA VAL A 19 9.09 19.86 -17.21
C VAL A 19 9.52 19.93 -18.68
N ARG A 20 10.50 20.76 -19.03
CA ARG A 20 11.02 20.89 -20.39
C ARG A 20 12.03 19.81 -20.78
N GLY A 21 12.62 19.14 -19.81
CA GLY A 21 13.62 18.09 -20.00
C GLY A 21 12.99 16.73 -20.32
N ASP A 22 13.83 15.82 -20.83
CA ASP A 22 13.41 14.43 -21.12
C ASP A 22 12.94 13.67 -19.88
N GLU A 23 13.35 14.09 -18.68
CA GLU A 23 12.92 13.50 -17.41
C GLU A 23 11.48 13.88 -17.06
N GLY A 24 10.99 15.02 -17.54
CA GLY A 24 9.62 15.48 -17.30
C GLY A 24 8.56 14.80 -18.17
N ARG A 25 8.96 14.25 -19.33
CA ARG A 25 7.99 13.60 -20.24
C ARG A 25 7.20 12.46 -19.59
N PRO A 26 7.82 11.50 -18.88
CA PRO A 26 7.05 10.47 -18.14
C PRO A 26 6.18 11.07 -17.04
N ALA A 27 6.61 12.15 -16.38
CA ALA A 27 5.81 12.84 -15.37
C ALA A 27 4.53 13.44 -15.97
N LEU A 28 4.64 14.11 -17.12
CA LEU A 28 3.49 14.69 -17.83
C LEU A 28 2.57 13.61 -18.39
N LEU A 29 3.12 12.51 -18.93
CA LEU A 29 2.32 11.38 -19.41
C LEU A 29 1.52 10.76 -18.27
N GLY A 30 2.15 10.50 -17.13
CA GLY A 30 1.46 9.93 -15.98
C GLY A 30 0.49 10.92 -15.31
N PHE A 31 0.75 12.24 -15.39
CA PHE A 31 -0.23 13.26 -14.99
C PHE A 31 -1.51 13.15 -15.84
N ALA A 32 -1.37 13.03 -17.17
CA ALA A 32 -2.51 12.81 -18.04
C ALA A 32 -3.24 11.51 -17.70
N GLY A 33 -2.50 10.42 -17.43
CA GLY A 33 -3.06 9.15 -16.94
C GLY A 33 -3.84 9.33 -15.64
N ALA A 34 -3.26 10.00 -14.65
CA ALA A 34 -3.90 10.27 -13.36
C ALA A 34 -5.16 11.16 -13.51
N ALA A 35 -5.14 12.14 -14.41
CA ALA A 35 -6.31 12.97 -14.72
C ALA A 35 -7.44 12.14 -15.36
N LEU A 36 -7.11 11.25 -16.30
CA LEU A 36 -8.09 10.33 -16.89
C LEU A 36 -8.67 9.35 -15.84
N ILE A 37 -7.83 8.83 -14.94
CA ILE A 37 -8.29 7.98 -13.83
C ILE A 37 -9.28 8.76 -12.95
N THR A 38 -8.96 10.01 -12.59
CA THR A 38 -9.81 10.85 -11.76
C THR A 38 -11.14 11.14 -12.43
N LEU A 39 -11.14 11.53 -13.71
CA LEU A 39 -12.35 11.81 -14.47
C LEU A 39 -13.20 10.55 -14.67
N GLY A 40 -12.60 9.46 -15.13
CA GLY A 40 -13.31 8.20 -15.32
C GLY A 40 -13.80 7.60 -14.00
N GLY A 41 -13.08 7.86 -12.90
CA GLY A 41 -13.47 7.45 -11.56
C GLY A 41 -14.82 7.99 -11.10
N LEU A 42 -15.25 9.15 -11.59
CA LEU A 42 -16.54 9.76 -11.24
C LEU A 42 -17.73 8.85 -11.55
N GLY A 43 -17.63 8.04 -12.62
CA GLY A 43 -18.69 7.09 -12.98
C GLY A 43 -18.32 5.62 -12.81
N ALA A 44 -17.02 5.26 -12.78
CA ALA A 44 -16.55 3.87 -12.81
C ALA A 44 -15.65 3.49 -11.63
N GLY A 45 -15.35 4.39 -10.69
CA GLY A 45 -14.66 4.10 -9.43
C GLY A 45 -15.58 3.45 -8.39
N SER A 46 -15.13 3.41 -7.15
CA SER A 46 -15.99 3.04 -6.01
C SER A 46 -16.91 4.21 -5.65
N THR A 47 -17.90 4.42 -6.52
CA THR A 47 -18.80 5.58 -6.47
C THR A 47 -19.66 5.58 -5.19
N ARG A 48 -20.05 6.78 -4.75
CA ARG A 48 -20.95 6.97 -3.60
C ARG A 48 -22.37 6.58 -3.97
N GLU A 49 -23.16 6.13 -3.02
CA GLU A 49 -24.59 5.86 -3.24
C GLU A 49 -25.30 7.15 -3.68
N HIS A 50 -25.20 8.18 -2.87
CA HIS A 50 -25.59 9.53 -3.20
C HIS A 50 -24.34 10.41 -3.35
N ASP A 51 -24.24 11.15 -4.45
CA ASP A 51 -23.10 12.02 -4.71
C ASP A 51 -23.57 13.46 -4.99
N PRO A 52 -23.70 14.29 -3.95
CA PRO A 52 -24.21 15.66 -4.08
C PRO A 52 -23.30 16.52 -4.99
N LEU A 53 -22.02 16.20 -5.12
CA LEU A 53 -21.11 16.91 -6.01
C LEU A 53 -21.46 16.64 -7.49
N LEU A 54 -21.68 15.38 -7.85
CA LEU A 54 -22.06 15.03 -9.23
C LEU A 54 -23.47 15.54 -9.58
N GLU A 55 -24.37 15.54 -8.61
CA GLU A 55 -25.73 16.13 -8.78
C GLU A 55 -25.64 17.62 -9.03
N ALA A 56 -24.90 18.36 -8.20
CA ALA A 56 -24.71 19.81 -8.36
C ALA A 56 -24.03 20.20 -9.68
N LEU A 57 -23.13 19.35 -10.18
CA LEU A 57 -22.43 19.55 -11.45
C LEU A 57 -23.19 19.00 -12.67
N HIS A 58 -24.38 18.44 -12.49
CA HIS A 58 -25.18 17.74 -13.54
C HIS A 58 -24.41 16.63 -14.24
N LEU A 59 -23.51 15.93 -13.53
CA LEU A 59 -22.66 14.85 -14.03
C LEU A 59 -23.12 13.45 -13.60
N SER A 60 -24.27 13.32 -12.93
CA SER A 60 -24.80 12.03 -12.46
C SER A 60 -25.00 11.01 -13.58
N TRP A 61 -25.20 11.47 -14.82
CA TRP A 61 -25.32 10.62 -16.02
C TRP A 61 -24.08 9.75 -16.27
N LEU A 62 -22.88 10.16 -15.79
CA LEU A 62 -21.65 9.36 -15.89
C LEU A 62 -21.75 7.99 -15.19
N ARG A 63 -22.69 7.85 -14.27
CA ARG A 63 -22.91 6.64 -13.46
C ARG A 63 -23.94 5.67 -14.04
N PHE A 64 -24.58 6.02 -15.17
CA PHE A 64 -25.68 5.26 -15.73
C PHE A 64 -25.52 5.03 -17.25
N GLY A 65 -26.03 3.90 -17.74
CA GLY A 65 -26.09 3.61 -19.17
C GLY A 65 -24.76 3.80 -19.91
N HIS A 66 -24.78 4.56 -21.00
CA HIS A 66 -23.57 4.85 -21.77
C HIS A 66 -22.53 5.67 -20.99
N GLY A 67 -22.93 6.44 -19.99
CA GLY A 67 -22.03 7.19 -19.13
C GLY A 67 -21.07 6.29 -18.38
N VAL A 68 -21.53 5.17 -17.81
CA VAL A 68 -20.66 4.16 -17.16
C VAL A 68 -19.64 3.58 -18.14
N VAL A 69 -20.04 3.32 -19.38
CA VAL A 69 -19.14 2.77 -20.42
C VAL A 69 -18.03 3.79 -20.72
N VAL A 70 -18.40 5.06 -20.96
CA VAL A 70 -17.43 6.14 -21.21
C VAL A 70 -16.50 6.30 -20.01
N SER A 71 -17.03 6.34 -18.78
CA SER A 71 -16.27 6.47 -17.54
C SER A 71 -15.28 5.30 -17.39
N THR A 72 -15.72 4.07 -17.65
CA THR A 72 -14.89 2.85 -17.56
C THR A 72 -13.74 2.90 -18.58
N ILE A 73 -14.03 3.24 -19.85
CA ILE A 73 -13.01 3.36 -20.90
C ILE A 73 -12.00 4.45 -20.53
N THR A 74 -12.48 5.61 -20.08
CA THR A 74 -11.63 6.73 -19.67
C THR A 74 -10.70 6.33 -18.52
N LEU A 75 -11.23 5.67 -17.48
CA LEU A 75 -10.47 5.22 -16.32
C LEU A 75 -9.39 4.20 -16.73
N TRP A 76 -9.77 3.15 -17.48
CA TRP A 76 -8.81 2.13 -17.92
C TRP A 76 -7.74 2.70 -18.86
N THR A 77 -8.11 3.63 -19.73
CA THR A 77 -7.14 4.38 -20.54
C THR A 77 -6.13 5.10 -19.64
N GLY A 78 -6.62 5.77 -18.59
CA GLY A 78 -5.76 6.41 -17.60
C GLY A 78 -4.82 5.45 -16.89
N VAL A 79 -5.31 4.28 -16.47
CA VAL A 79 -4.47 3.23 -15.84
C VAL A 79 -3.38 2.74 -16.79
N VAL A 80 -3.72 2.48 -18.05
CA VAL A 80 -2.73 2.06 -19.07
C VAL A 80 -1.69 3.15 -19.29
N VAL A 81 -2.11 4.40 -19.46
CA VAL A 81 -1.19 5.54 -19.66
C VAL A 81 -0.26 5.70 -18.47
N MET A 82 -0.76 5.55 -17.24
CA MET A 82 0.05 5.64 -16.04
C MET A 82 1.03 4.47 -15.90
N LEU A 83 0.59 3.23 -16.22
CA LEU A 83 1.49 2.07 -16.29
C LEU A 83 2.60 2.28 -17.32
N LEU A 84 2.28 2.78 -18.50
CA LEU A 84 3.29 3.09 -19.54
C LEU A 84 4.28 4.17 -19.07
N ALA A 85 3.81 5.21 -18.41
CA ALA A 85 4.66 6.25 -17.84
C ALA A 85 5.60 5.69 -16.76
N TRP A 86 5.10 4.82 -15.89
CA TRP A 86 5.89 4.13 -14.87
C TRP A 86 6.93 3.18 -15.46
N LEU A 87 6.56 2.39 -16.46
CA LEU A 87 7.49 1.51 -17.19
C LEU A 87 8.54 2.32 -17.95
N TRP A 88 8.18 3.47 -18.49
CA TRP A 88 9.15 4.38 -19.13
C TRP A 88 10.22 4.88 -18.14
N LEU A 89 9.80 5.30 -16.93
CA LEU A 89 10.74 5.65 -15.86
C LEU A 89 11.62 4.46 -15.45
N GLY A 90 11.02 3.28 -15.28
CA GLY A 90 11.74 2.04 -14.98
C GLY A 90 12.77 1.70 -16.07
N ARG A 91 12.41 1.88 -17.34
CA ARG A 91 13.31 1.70 -18.47
C ARG A 91 14.51 2.64 -18.41
N ARG A 92 14.29 3.92 -18.08
CA ARG A 92 15.38 4.89 -17.89
C ARG A 92 16.36 4.45 -16.80
N LEU A 93 15.84 3.91 -15.67
CA LEU A 93 16.67 3.42 -14.57
C LEU A 93 17.52 2.19 -14.97
N VAL A 94 16.91 1.19 -15.61
CA VAL A 94 17.64 -0.03 -16.01
C VAL A 94 18.63 0.20 -17.15
N ASP A 95 18.42 1.23 -17.97
CA ASP A 95 19.34 1.63 -19.05
C ASP A 95 20.44 2.60 -18.57
N GLY A 96 20.49 2.89 -17.25
CA GLY A 96 21.51 3.77 -16.67
C GLY A 96 21.39 5.24 -17.10
N ARG A 97 20.23 5.67 -17.60
CA ARG A 97 20.01 7.09 -17.93
C ARG A 97 19.96 7.92 -16.66
N PRO A 98 20.48 9.15 -16.66
CA PRO A 98 20.40 10.04 -15.52
C PRO A 98 18.95 10.15 -15.04
N THR A 99 18.70 9.70 -13.83
CA THR A 99 17.38 9.73 -13.20
C THR A 99 17.60 9.85 -11.69
N THR A 100 17.22 10.99 -11.14
CA THR A 100 17.53 11.36 -9.76
C THR A 100 16.36 11.10 -8.81
N GLU A 101 16.62 11.15 -7.50
CA GLU A 101 15.55 11.14 -6.50
C GLU A 101 14.60 12.34 -6.69
N TYR A 102 15.13 13.52 -7.09
CA TYR A 102 14.33 14.69 -7.42
C TYR A 102 13.36 14.41 -8.57
N THR A 103 13.80 13.73 -9.62
CA THR A 103 12.95 13.30 -10.75
C THR A 103 11.78 12.47 -10.25
N MET A 104 12.03 11.50 -9.35
CA MET A 104 10.99 10.64 -8.78
C MET A 104 10.02 11.43 -7.90
N ILE A 105 10.53 12.31 -7.04
CA ILE A 105 9.70 13.13 -6.14
C ILE A 105 8.84 14.12 -6.93
N ALA A 106 9.42 14.81 -7.92
CA ALA A 106 8.68 15.72 -8.79
C ALA A 106 7.58 14.98 -9.56
N THR A 107 7.90 13.82 -10.14
CA THR A 107 6.93 12.95 -10.82
C THR A 107 5.79 12.54 -9.88
N THR A 108 6.09 12.21 -8.62
CA THR A 108 5.07 11.88 -7.62
C THR A 108 4.09 13.03 -7.43
N GLY A 109 4.59 14.27 -7.33
CA GLY A 109 3.73 15.46 -7.23
C GLY A 109 2.79 15.62 -8.43
N PHE A 110 3.29 15.40 -9.66
CA PHE A 110 2.46 15.45 -10.87
C PHE A 110 1.37 14.38 -10.87
N TRP A 111 1.71 13.14 -10.53
CA TRP A 111 0.74 12.04 -10.57
C TRP A 111 -0.28 12.12 -9.44
N LEU A 112 0.15 12.58 -8.27
CA LEU A 112 -0.70 12.72 -7.11
C LEU A 112 -1.73 13.83 -7.27
N ALA A 113 -1.38 14.96 -7.90
CA ALA A 113 -2.23 16.14 -7.97
C ALA A 113 -3.66 15.86 -8.49
N PRO A 114 -3.87 15.15 -9.62
CA PRO A 114 -5.22 14.78 -10.04
C PRO A 114 -5.86 13.74 -9.11
N LEU A 115 -5.09 12.75 -8.62
CA LEU A 115 -5.62 11.66 -7.77
C LEU A 115 -6.14 12.16 -6.43
N LEU A 116 -5.66 13.31 -5.93
CA LEU A 116 -6.21 13.93 -4.72
C LEU A 116 -7.69 14.28 -4.85
N LEU A 117 -8.17 14.52 -6.07
CA LEU A 117 -9.56 14.87 -6.36
C LEU A 117 -10.43 13.68 -6.76
N SER A 118 -9.87 12.47 -6.87
CA SER A 118 -10.61 11.29 -7.31
C SER A 118 -11.65 10.83 -6.27
N VAL A 119 -12.69 10.16 -6.71
CA VAL A 119 -13.46 9.27 -5.81
C VAL A 119 -12.55 8.14 -5.34
N PRO A 120 -12.88 7.41 -4.25
CA PRO A 120 -12.15 6.22 -3.89
C PRO A 120 -12.07 5.21 -5.06
N LEU A 121 -10.89 4.63 -5.28
CA LEU A 121 -10.60 3.76 -6.42
C LEU A 121 -10.27 2.35 -5.94
N PHE A 122 -10.74 1.34 -6.66
CA PHE A 122 -10.43 -0.08 -6.46
C PHE A 122 -10.87 -0.68 -5.11
N SER A 123 -11.56 0.08 -4.26
CA SER A 123 -12.06 -0.40 -2.97
C SER A 123 -13.10 0.56 -2.38
N ARG A 124 -14.02 0.00 -1.59
CA ARG A 124 -14.96 0.76 -0.75
C ARG A 124 -14.50 0.91 0.70
N ASP A 125 -13.28 0.51 1.04
CA ASP A 125 -12.77 0.53 2.43
C ASP A 125 -12.76 1.92 3.04
N THR A 126 -12.53 2.96 2.23
CA THR A 126 -12.60 4.38 2.66
C THR A 126 -13.92 4.70 3.37
N TYR A 127 -15.03 4.19 2.84
CA TYR A 127 -16.36 4.42 3.44
C TYR A 127 -16.50 3.66 4.76
N SER A 128 -15.93 2.45 4.85
CA SER A 128 -15.88 1.70 6.11
C SER A 128 -15.06 2.43 7.17
N TYR A 129 -13.95 3.07 6.77
CA TYR A 129 -13.14 3.89 7.69
C TYR A 129 -13.92 5.08 8.25
N LEU A 130 -14.66 5.79 7.39
CA LEU A 130 -15.50 6.90 7.81
C LEU A 130 -16.63 6.43 8.76
N ALA A 131 -17.31 5.35 8.41
CA ALA A 131 -18.38 4.80 9.27
C ALA A 131 -17.84 4.33 10.62
N GLN A 132 -16.66 3.71 10.68
CA GLN A 132 -15.98 3.34 11.93
C GLN A 132 -15.54 4.56 12.74
N GLY A 133 -15.12 5.65 12.08
CA GLY A 133 -14.83 6.92 12.71
C GLY A 133 -16.08 7.55 13.33
N ALA A 134 -17.21 7.48 12.63
CA ALA A 134 -18.51 7.94 13.13
C ALA A 134 -18.98 7.11 14.35
N LEU A 135 -18.78 5.77 14.36
CA LEU A 135 -19.04 4.96 15.54
C LEU A 135 -18.37 5.55 16.77
N LEU A 136 -17.05 5.79 16.70
CA LEU A 136 -16.30 6.31 17.84
C LEU A 136 -16.66 7.77 18.18
N ARG A 137 -17.00 8.59 17.18
CA ARG A 137 -17.49 9.95 17.36
C ARG A 137 -18.79 9.97 18.18
N ASP A 138 -19.70 9.04 17.86
CA ASP A 138 -21.05 8.99 18.38
C ASP A 138 -21.17 8.12 19.64
N GLY A 139 -20.03 7.70 20.23
CA GLY A 139 -19.94 7.03 21.53
C GLY A 139 -20.00 5.50 21.49
N PHE A 140 -19.97 4.89 20.32
CA PHE A 140 -19.86 3.44 20.16
C PHE A 140 -18.40 3.00 20.17
N ASP A 141 -18.13 1.78 20.66
CA ASP A 141 -16.82 1.14 20.52
C ASP A 141 -16.75 0.36 19.19
N PRO A 142 -15.94 0.83 18.20
CA PRO A 142 -15.85 0.18 16.88
C PRO A 142 -15.19 -1.20 16.94
N TYR A 143 -14.65 -1.61 18.10
CA TYR A 143 -14.12 -2.95 18.31
C TYR A 143 -15.19 -3.94 18.83
N LEU A 144 -16.32 -3.44 19.30
CA LEU A 144 -17.43 -4.25 19.81
C LEU A 144 -18.58 -4.33 18.82
N VAL A 145 -18.82 -3.27 18.03
CA VAL A 145 -19.94 -3.19 17.10
C VAL A 145 -19.49 -2.83 15.69
N GLY A 146 -20.27 -3.24 14.69
CA GLY A 146 -20.07 -2.86 13.28
C GLY A 146 -20.82 -1.57 12.92
N PRO A 147 -20.51 -0.96 11.75
CA PRO A 147 -21.15 0.27 11.28
C PRO A 147 -22.67 0.28 11.27
N ILE A 148 -23.32 -0.87 11.12
CA ILE A 148 -24.78 -1.02 11.06
C ILE A 148 -25.49 -0.55 12.35
N GLU A 149 -24.78 -0.53 13.48
CA GLU A 149 -25.34 -0.09 14.77
C GLU A 149 -25.44 1.44 14.88
N ASN A 150 -24.86 2.18 13.94
CA ASN A 150 -24.92 3.63 13.88
C ASN A 150 -25.42 4.10 12.50
N PRO A 151 -26.73 4.01 12.23
CA PRO A 151 -27.31 4.43 10.95
C PRO A 151 -27.10 5.94 10.69
N ASN A 152 -26.38 6.25 9.63
CA ASN A 152 -26.09 7.61 9.18
C ASN A 152 -25.68 7.60 7.68
N PRO A 153 -25.60 8.74 6.97
CA PRO A 153 -25.28 8.80 5.54
C PRO A 153 -23.93 8.16 5.15
N LEU A 154 -22.99 8.01 6.09
CA LEU A 154 -21.71 7.34 5.82
C LEU A 154 -21.89 5.83 5.68
N LEU A 155 -22.85 5.22 6.41
CA LEU A 155 -23.16 3.80 6.34
C LEU A 155 -23.64 3.37 4.96
N ASP A 156 -24.41 4.19 4.25
CA ASP A 156 -24.99 3.87 2.93
C ASP A 156 -23.91 3.51 1.89
N ASN A 157 -22.71 4.01 2.10
CA ASN A 157 -21.57 3.81 1.20
C ASN A 157 -20.70 2.61 1.58
N VAL A 158 -20.89 2.01 2.75
CA VAL A 158 -20.11 0.88 3.26
C VAL A 158 -20.44 -0.38 2.44
N SER A 159 -19.41 -1.15 2.07
CA SER A 159 -19.64 -2.46 1.45
C SER A 159 -20.43 -3.38 2.37
N PRO A 160 -21.48 -4.08 1.88
CA PRO A 160 -22.32 -4.95 2.71
C PRO A 160 -21.53 -5.96 3.55
N ILE A 161 -20.38 -6.42 3.06
CA ILE A 161 -19.50 -7.36 3.79
C ILE A 161 -18.92 -6.75 5.08
N TRP A 162 -18.84 -5.42 5.17
CA TRP A 162 -18.22 -4.70 6.29
C TRP A 162 -19.22 -4.03 7.23
N THR A 163 -20.50 -3.97 6.90
CA THR A 163 -21.51 -3.28 7.74
C THR A 163 -21.62 -3.88 9.14
N THR A 164 -21.48 -5.20 9.27
CA THR A 164 -21.55 -5.93 10.55
C THR A 164 -20.17 -6.28 11.13
N THR A 165 -19.07 -5.76 10.53
CA THR A 165 -17.73 -6.17 10.93
C THR A 165 -17.09 -5.10 11.80
N THR A 166 -16.58 -5.52 12.97
CA THR A 166 -15.82 -4.65 13.88
C THR A 166 -14.51 -4.21 13.25
N ALA A 167 -13.97 -3.06 13.68
CA ALA A 167 -12.78 -2.44 13.08
C ALA A 167 -11.51 -3.27 13.35
N PRO A 168 -10.83 -3.82 12.33
CA PRO A 168 -9.59 -4.58 12.51
C PRO A 168 -8.34 -3.70 12.51
N TYR A 169 -8.49 -2.43 12.88
CA TYR A 169 -7.41 -1.43 12.86
C TYR A 169 -7.04 -1.00 14.27
N GLY A 170 -5.76 -0.67 14.47
CA GLY A 170 -5.29 -0.22 15.77
C GLY A 170 -5.78 1.19 16.14
N PRO A 171 -5.58 1.59 17.42
CA PRO A 171 -6.14 2.83 17.98
C PRO A 171 -5.71 4.10 17.26
N ALA A 172 -4.52 4.15 16.68
CA ALA A 172 -4.06 5.33 15.94
C ALA A 172 -4.93 5.60 14.69
N PHE A 173 -5.31 4.54 13.96
CA PHE A 173 -6.12 4.74 12.76
C PHE A 173 -7.56 5.09 13.10
N ILE A 174 -8.13 4.49 14.15
CA ILE A 174 -9.47 4.85 14.63
C ILE A 174 -9.53 6.30 15.09
N LEU A 175 -8.45 6.82 15.73
CA LEU A 175 -8.33 8.25 16.04
C LEU A 175 -8.32 9.13 14.79
N VAL A 176 -7.61 8.75 13.73
CA VAL A 176 -7.62 9.47 12.45
C VAL A 176 -9.03 9.48 11.85
N ALA A 177 -9.71 8.35 11.84
CA ALA A 177 -11.07 8.24 11.32
C ALA A 177 -12.07 9.08 12.14
N LYS A 178 -11.98 9.04 13.48
CA LYS A 178 -12.77 9.91 14.39
C LYS A 178 -12.50 11.38 14.10
N PHE A 179 -11.22 11.78 14.03
CA PHE A 179 -10.82 13.16 13.74
C PHE A 179 -11.47 13.68 12.44
N VAL A 180 -11.44 12.86 11.38
CA VAL A 180 -12.07 13.22 10.12
C VAL A 180 -13.58 13.45 10.29
N THR A 181 -14.29 12.50 10.89
CA THR A 181 -15.76 12.59 11.07
C THR A 181 -16.18 13.67 12.06
N MET A 182 -15.32 14.04 13.01
CA MET A 182 -15.57 15.20 13.89
C MET A 182 -15.55 16.54 13.12
N ILE A 183 -14.74 16.64 12.06
CA ILE A 183 -14.64 17.87 11.25
C ILE A 183 -15.75 17.94 10.21
N VAL A 184 -16.02 16.83 9.50
CA VAL A 184 -16.91 16.81 8.35
C VAL A 184 -18.34 16.36 8.68
N GLY A 185 -18.58 15.87 9.90
CA GLY A 185 -19.85 15.23 10.24
C GLY A 185 -20.10 13.99 9.37
N ASP A 186 -21.25 13.94 8.74
CA ASP A 186 -21.68 12.84 7.86
C ASP A 186 -21.51 13.16 6.36
N ASP A 187 -20.80 14.23 6.02
CA ASP A 187 -20.50 14.56 4.63
C ASP A 187 -19.48 13.57 4.04
N VAL A 188 -19.96 12.68 3.18
CA VAL A 188 -19.15 11.62 2.58
C VAL A 188 -18.13 12.14 1.57
N VAL A 189 -18.41 13.28 0.90
CA VAL A 189 -17.48 13.89 -0.07
C VAL A 189 -16.32 14.52 0.67
N ALA A 190 -16.61 15.41 1.62
CA ALA A 190 -15.60 16.05 2.45
C ALA A 190 -14.82 15.00 3.27
N GLY A 191 -15.50 13.96 3.78
CA GLY A 191 -14.89 12.85 4.53
C GLY A 191 -13.85 12.09 3.72
N THR A 192 -14.18 11.69 2.50
CA THR A 192 -13.22 10.99 1.63
C THR A 192 -12.03 11.87 1.24
N MET A 193 -12.26 13.17 1.01
CA MET A 193 -11.19 14.13 0.71
C MET A 193 -10.26 14.34 1.91
N LEU A 194 -10.82 14.62 3.09
CA LEU A 194 -10.04 14.86 4.29
C LEU A 194 -9.26 13.60 4.72
N LEU A 195 -9.88 12.42 4.64
CA LEU A 195 -9.20 11.17 4.93
C LEU A 195 -8.01 10.93 3.99
N ARG A 196 -8.15 11.26 2.68
CA ARG A 196 -7.03 11.20 1.73
C ARG A 196 -5.90 12.16 2.10
N LEU A 197 -6.23 13.37 2.53
CA LEU A 197 -5.21 14.31 3.03
C LEU A 197 -4.49 13.77 4.27
N CYS A 198 -5.20 13.04 5.15
CA CYS A 198 -4.59 12.36 6.29
C CYS A 198 -3.60 11.25 5.88
N MET A 199 -3.64 10.74 4.64
CA MET A 199 -2.64 9.77 4.14
C MET A 199 -1.33 10.45 3.68
N LEU A 200 -1.33 11.75 3.38
CA LEU A 200 -0.14 12.48 2.91
C LEU A 200 1.07 12.41 3.85
N PRO A 201 0.94 12.49 5.18
CA PRO A 201 2.08 12.28 6.09
C PRO A 201 2.76 10.93 5.89
N GLY A 202 2.00 9.85 5.66
CA GLY A 202 2.56 8.53 5.35
C GLY A 202 3.35 8.53 4.04
N LEU A 203 2.81 9.14 2.98
CA LEU A 203 3.52 9.30 1.72
C LEU A 203 4.80 10.12 1.88
N ALA A 204 4.74 11.23 2.60
CA ALA A 204 5.92 12.07 2.87
C ALA A 204 7.02 11.32 3.63
N LEU A 205 6.63 10.53 4.65
CA LEU A 205 7.54 9.67 5.39
C LEU A 205 8.14 8.58 4.49
N LEU A 206 7.37 7.97 3.59
CA LEU A 206 7.87 6.97 2.66
C LEU A 206 8.88 7.58 1.67
N ILE A 207 8.57 8.74 1.09
CA ILE A 207 9.48 9.50 0.22
C ILE A 207 10.78 9.85 0.93
N TRP A 208 10.70 10.21 2.22
CA TRP A 208 11.87 10.54 3.04
C TRP A 208 12.68 9.30 3.39
N ALA A 209 12.03 8.19 3.75
CA ALA A 209 12.67 7.00 4.31
C ALA A 209 13.25 6.07 3.24
N ALA A 210 12.51 5.79 2.17
CA ALA A 210 12.89 4.77 1.20
C ALA A 210 14.29 4.99 0.58
N PRO A 211 14.67 6.19 0.11
CA PRO A 211 16.02 6.40 -0.40
C PRO A 211 17.09 6.33 0.69
N ARG A 212 16.77 6.68 1.93
CA ARG A 212 17.70 6.57 3.07
C ARG A 212 18.00 5.13 3.43
N VAL A 213 16.94 4.31 3.54
CA VAL A 213 17.07 2.86 3.78
C VAL A 213 17.84 2.20 2.64
N ALA A 214 17.53 2.55 1.38
CA ALA A 214 18.24 2.02 0.22
C ALA A 214 19.74 2.35 0.26
N ARG A 215 20.11 3.61 0.47
CA ARG A 215 21.52 4.03 0.55
C ARG A 215 22.26 3.39 1.71
N HIS A 216 21.60 3.18 2.86
CA HIS A 216 22.21 2.52 4.02
C HIS A 216 22.69 1.10 3.69
N VAL A 217 21.97 0.38 2.81
CA VAL A 217 22.35 -0.97 2.37
C VAL A 217 23.04 -1.00 1.00
N GLY A 218 23.53 0.15 0.52
CA GLY A 218 24.28 0.27 -0.72
C GLY A 218 23.45 0.21 -2.01
N ALA A 219 22.15 0.58 -1.93
CA ALA A 219 21.22 0.55 -3.04
C ALA A 219 20.87 1.98 -3.55
N ASN A 220 20.28 2.04 -4.75
CA ASN A 220 19.94 3.31 -5.42
C ASN A 220 18.59 3.84 -4.88
N GLY A 221 18.58 5.07 -4.35
CA GLY A 221 17.40 5.71 -3.79
C GLY A 221 16.32 6.04 -4.83
N ALA A 222 16.70 6.38 -6.07
CA ALA A 222 15.71 6.64 -7.13
C ALA A 222 14.98 5.35 -7.54
N VAL A 223 15.68 4.20 -7.59
CA VAL A 223 15.07 2.88 -7.80
C VAL A 223 14.10 2.56 -6.67
N ALA A 224 14.47 2.84 -5.42
CA ALA A 224 13.59 2.61 -4.27
C ALA A 224 12.29 3.42 -4.40
N LEU A 225 12.37 4.71 -4.74
CA LEU A 225 11.18 5.55 -4.96
C LEU A 225 10.33 5.09 -6.14
N TRP A 226 10.95 4.63 -7.23
CA TRP A 226 10.23 4.07 -8.37
C TRP A 226 9.39 2.83 -7.98
N ILE A 227 9.95 1.95 -7.11
CA ILE A 227 9.28 0.72 -6.67
C ILE A 227 8.17 1.01 -5.66
N CYS A 228 8.42 1.83 -4.63
CA CYS A 228 7.54 1.91 -3.46
C CYS A 228 6.69 3.18 -3.40
N VAL A 229 6.91 4.16 -4.28
CA VAL A 229 6.11 5.40 -4.33
C VAL A 229 5.40 5.55 -5.67
N LEU A 230 6.15 5.50 -6.79
CA LEU A 230 5.60 5.71 -8.12
C LEU A 230 4.93 4.47 -8.73
N ASN A 231 5.10 3.30 -8.12
CA ASN A 231 4.42 2.10 -8.58
C ASN A 231 2.91 2.34 -8.60
N PRO A 232 2.23 2.13 -9.75
CA PRO A 232 0.77 2.30 -9.85
C PRO A 232 0.00 1.51 -8.81
N LEU A 233 0.45 0.31 -8.43
CA LEU A 233 -0.11 -0.46 -7.32
C LEU A 233 -0.07 0.32 -6.00
N VAL A 234 0.97 1.12 -5.76
CA VAL A 234 1.09 1.94 -4.55
C VAL A 234 0.28 3.23 -4.67
N ILE A 235 0.55 4.05 -5.69
CA ILE A 235 -0.03 5.39 -5.76
C ILE A 235 -1.53 5.37 -6.05
N ILE A 236 -2.01 4.45 -6.89
CA ILE A 236 -3.45 4.34 -7.20
C ILE A 236 -4.21 3.71 -6.03
N HIS A 237 -3.75 2.58 -5.47
CA HIS A 237 -4.47 1.96 -4.37
C HIS A 237 -4.33 2.76 -3.06
N LEU A 238 -3.11 3.17 -2.67
CA LEU A 238 -2.94 3.78 -1.36
C LEU A 238 -3.39 5.24 -1.30
N MET A 239 -3.18 6.01 -2.38
CA MET A 239 -3.62 7.41 -2.44
C MET A 239 -4.95 7.58 -3.15
N GLY A 240 -5.14 6.96 -4.31
CA GLY A 240 -6.41 6.98 -5.03
C GLY A 240 -7.51 6.22 -4.29
N GLY A 241 -7.21 5.03 -3.77
CA GLY A 241 -8.11 4.19 -2.96
C GLY A 241 -8.22 4.59 -1.49
N VAL A 242 -7.36 5.50 -1.01
CA VAL A 242 -7.32 6.01 0.38
C VAL A 242 -7.16 4.89 1.40
N HIS A 243 -6.17 4.03 1.20
CA HIS A 243 -5.90 2.93 2.13
C HIS A 243 -4.95 3.35 3.27
N ASN A 244 -5.28 2.94 4.50
CA ASN A 244 -4.48 3.22 5.69
C ASN A 244 -3.07 2.62 5.67
N GLU A 245 -2.81 1.69 4.76
CA GLU A 245 -1.48 1.20 4.45
C GLU A 245 -0.49 2.31 4.12
N MET A 246 -0.95 3.42 3.54
CA MET A 246 -0.06 4.54 3.23
C MET A 246 0.58 5.11 4.51
N LEU A 247 -0.21 5.29 5.57
CA LEU A 247 0.30 5.71 6.87
C LEU A 247 1.21 4.62 7.47
N MET A 248 0.74 3.39 7.51
CA MET A 248 1.45 2.27 8.11
C MET A 248 2.81 2.04 7.44
N VAL A 249 2.85 1.94 6.11
CA VAL A 249 4.10 1.68 5.36
C VAL A 249 5.07 2.86 5.48
N GLY A 250 4.57 4.09 5.39
CA GLY A 250 5.40 5.29 5.56
C GLY A 250 6.05 5.38 6.93
N MET A 251 5.28 5.19 7.99
CA MET A 251 5.78 5.20 9.37
C MET A 251 6.72 4.04 9.65
N MET A 252 6.41 2.84 9.17
CA MET A 252 7.28 1.66 9.31
C MET A 252 8.63 1.88 8.64
N MET A 253 8.66 2.31 7.38
CA MET A 253 9.90 2.59 6.67
C MET A 253 10.70 3.73 7.31
N ALA A 254 10.02 4.74 7.82
CA ALA A 254 10.67 5.83 8.57
C ALA A 254 11.24 5.34 9.91
N GLY A 255 10.54 4.46 10.62
CA GLY A 255 11.04 3.82 11.84
C GLY A 255 12.28 2.96 11.57
N ILE A 256 12.30 2.20 10.47
CA ILE A 256 13.49 1.45 10.02
C ILE A 256 14.66 2.40 9.72
N ALA A 257 14.40 3.50 8.99
CA ALA A 257 15.43 4.50 8.68
C ALA A 257 16.02 5.15 9.93
N LEU A 258 15.18 5.46 10.93
CA LEU A 258 15.62 6.00 12.23
C LEU A 258 16.47 4.99 13.00
N THR A 259 16.07 3.71 13.00
CA THR A 259 16.83 2.64 13.66
C THR A 259 18.22 2.49 13.02
N PHE A 260 18.33 2.50 11.70
CA PHE A 260 19.61 2.47 10.98
C PHE A 260 20.49 3.70 11.27
N ALA A 261 19.84 4.85 11.51
CA ALA A 261 20.54 6.07 11.93
C ALA A 261 20.93 6.10 13.43
N GLY A 262 20.77 4.99 14.17
CA GLY A 262 21.10 4.90 15.61
C GLY A 262 20.02 5.49 16.53
N LYS A 263 18.89 5.97 15.98
CA LYS A 263 17.79 6.55 16.78
C LYS A 263 16.77 5.46 17.17
N HIS A 264 17.22 4.47 17.92
CA HIS A 264 16.49 3.21 18.13
C HIS A 264 15.13 3.39 18.81
N VAL A 265 15.06 4.19 19.90
CA VAL A 265 13.79 4.43 20.61
C VAL A 265 12.79 5.15 19.71
N ALA A 266 13.23 6.17 18.97
CA ALA A 266 12.38 6.88 18.03
C ALA A 266 11.92 5.97 16.87
N GLY A 267 12.83 5.08 16.39
CA GLY A 267 12.51 4.07 15.40
C GLY A 267 11.45 3.08 15.90
N ALA A 268 11.64 2.53 17.11
CA ALA A 268 10.69 1.63 17.75
C ALA A 268 9.34 2.30 18.00
N ALA A 269 9.33 3.56 18.46
CA ALA A 269 8.10 4.33 18.69
C ALA A 269 7.32 4.55 17.38
N LEU A 270 8.01 4.91 16.31
CA LEU A 270 7.34 5.15 15.02
C LEU A 270 6.81 3.85 14.39
N ILE A 271 7.54 2.74 14.56
CA ILE A 271 7.02 1.40 14.18
C ILE A 271 5.81 1.04 15.06
N ALA A 272 5.82 1.31 16.36
CA ALA A 272 4.68 1.07 17.24
C ALA A 272 3.45 1.88 16.80
N VAL A 273 3.62 3.15 16.39
CA VAL A 273 2.51 3.94 15.79
C VAL A 273 2.04 3.31 14.48
N ALA A 274 2.95 2.82 13.63
CA ALA A 274 2.57 2.10 12.41
C ALA A 274 1.74 0.84 12.72
N VAL A 275 2.10 0.08 13.77
CA VAL A 275 1.31 -1.08 14.25
C VAL A 275 -0.04 -0.63 14.79
N ALA A 276 -0.11 0.52 15.47
CA ALA A 276 -1.36 1.11 15.94
C ALA A 276 -2.23 1.67 14.80
N VAL A 277 -1.70 1.82 13.58
CA VAL A 277 -2.49 2.00 12.35
C VAL A 277 -2.93 0.63 11.82
N LYS A 278 -1.98 -0.29 11.61
CA LYS A 278 -2.24 -1.63 11.10
C LYS A 278 -1.24 -2.65 11.63
N ALA A 279 -1.77 -3.71 12.21
CA ALA A 279 -1.01 -4.71 12.98
C ALA A 279 0.23 -5.29 12.25
N THR A 280 0.17 -5.41 10.92
CA THR A 280 1.22 -6.05 10.11
C THR A 280 2.58 -5.36 10.18
N ALA A 281 2.65 -4.08 10.53
CA ALA A 281 3.91 -3.38 10.76
C ALA A 281 4.75 -4.00 11.91
N VAL A 282 4.11 -4.75 12.83
CA VAL A 282 4.81 -5.43 13.94
C VAL A 282 5.89 -6.40 13.44
N LEU A 283 5.72 -6.96 12.23
CA LEU A 283 6.69 -7.87 11.63
C LEU A 283 8.09 -7.26 11.45
N SER A 284 8.20 -5.94 11.42
CA SER A 284 9.49 -5.25 11.33
C SER A 284 10.23 -5.13 12.66
N LEU A 285 9.50 -5.01 13.77
CA LEU A 285 10.08 -4.68 15.08
C LEU A 285 11.08 -5.73 15.59
N PRO A 286 10.83 -7.05 15.53
CA PRO A 286 11.79 -8.07 15.98
C PRO A 286 13.13 -8.01 15.21
N PHE A 287 13.12 -7.69 13.92
CA PHE A 287 14.35 -7.52 13.14
C PHE A 287 15.11 -6.26 13.52
N MET A 288 14.41 -5.19 13.88
CA MET A 288 15.03 -3.96 14.36
C MET A 288 15.68 -4.13 15.74
N VAL A 289 15.21 -5.09 16.55
CA VAL A 289 15.90 -5.49 17.80
C VAL A 289 17.30 -6.04 17.50
N TRP A 290 17.47 -6.86 16.44
CA TRP A 290 18.80 -7.35 16.04
C TRP A 290 19.73 -6.21 15.60
N VAL A 291 19.20 -5.21 14.87
CA VAL A 291 19.95 -4.02 14.48
C VAL A 291 20.39 -3.24 15.72
N TRP A 292 19.47 -2.97 16.64
CA TRP A 292 19.77 -2.26 17.88
C TRP A 292 20.80 -2.99 18.75
N MET A 293 20.63 -4.31 18.91
CA MET A 293 21.60 -5.15 19.63
C MET A 293 23.01 -5.00 19.06
N ARG A 294 23.16 -5.04 17.73
CA ARG A 294 24.46 -4.88 17.07
C ARG A 294 25.07 -3.50 17.31
N HIS A 295 24.26 -2.46 17.27
CA HIS A 295 24.71 -1.08 17.55
C HIS A 295 25.14 -0.86 19.00
N LEU A 296 24.54 -1.58 19.96
CA LEU A 296 24.96 -1.54 21.36
C LEU A 296 26.34 -2.18 21.57
N GLY A 297 26.64 -3.26 20.82
CA GLY A 297 27.89 -3.99 20.95
C GLY A 297 28.07 -4.69 22.31
N GLY A 298 29.30 -5.09 22.63
CA GLY A 298 29.65 -5.72 23.90
C GLY A 298 29.05 -7.12 24.10
N ASN A 299 28.58 -7.41 25.32
CA ASN A 299 27.97 -8.70 25.64
C ASN A 299 26.62 -8.87 24.90
N ARG A 300 26.56 -9.86 24.02
CA ARG A 300 25.41 -10.10 23.13
C ARG A 300 24.10 -10.32 23.88
N LEU A 301 24.12 -11.10 24.96
CA LEU A 301 22.89 -11.40 25.73
C LEU A 301 22.35 -10.14 26.41
N ARG A 302 23.25 -9.35 27.03
CA ARG A 302 22.89 -8.07 27.66
C ARG A 302 22.37 -7.08 26.62
N ALA A 303 23.05 -6.92 25.50
CA ALA A 303 22.63 -6.03 24.42
C ALA A 303 21.26 -6.44 23.85
N PHE A 304 21.02 -7.74 23.65
CA PHE A 304 19.73 -8.27 23.22
C PHE A 304 18.62 -7.99 24.25
N ALA A 305 18.88 -8.23 25.53
CA ALA A 305 17.93 -7.99 26.60
C ALA A 305 17.57 -6.48 26.68
N ILE A 306 18.55 -5.57 26.56
CA ILE A 306 18.32 -4.13 26.54
C ILE A 306 17.50 -3.73 25.31
N ALA A 307 17.90 -4.16 24.12
CA ALA A 307 17.20 -3.81 22.87
C ALA A 307 15.76 -4.31 22.86
N SER A 308 15.55 -5.56 23.30
CA SER A 308 14.21 -6.18 23.38
C SER A 308 13.34 -5.49 24.43
N GLY A 309 13.87 -5.28 25.65
CA GLY A 309 13.15 -4.66 26.76
C GLY A 309 12.78 -3.21 26.43
N ALA A 310 13.71 -2.42 25.88
CA ALA A 310 13.45 -1.05 25.47
C ALA A 310 12.45 -0.96 24.30
N SER A 311 12.55 -1.85 23.31
CA SER A 311 11.57 -1.91 22.21
C SER A 311 10.18 -2.26 22.72
N LEU A 312 10.06 -3.25 23.59
CA LEU A 312 8.78 -3.67 24.19
C LEU A 312 8.19 -2.56 25.06
N ALA A 313 8.99 -1.94 25.92
CA ALA A 313 8.54 -0.83 26.77
C ALA A 313 8.04 0.36 25.93
N THR A 314 8.78 0.72 24.87
CA THR A 314 8.38 1.76 23.92
C THR A 314 7.06 1.39 23.21
N PHE A 315 6.93 0.16 22.75
CA PHE A 315 5.72 -0.34 22.10
C PHE A 315 4.51 -0.25 23.03
N VAL A 316 4.63 -0.78 24.25
CA VAL A 316 3.56 -0.75 25.25
C VAL A 316 3.18 0.69 25.61
N ALA A 317 4.16 1.58 25.83
CA ALA A 317 3.90 2.98 26.14
C ALA A 317 3.13 3.68 25.01
N VAL A 318 3.53 3.49 23.74
CA VAL A 318 2.84 4.07 22.57
C VAL A 318 1.40 3.56 22.49
N PHE A 319 1.20 2.25 22.62
CA PHE A 319 -0.14 1.67 22.57
C PHE A 319 -1.02 2.12 23.73
N ALA A 320 -0.47 2.18 24.95
CA ALA A 320 -1.21 2.68 26.13
C ALA A 320 -1.69 4.12 25.91
N VAL A 321 -0.80 5.00 25.43
CA VAL A 321 -1.15 6.39 25.13
C VAL A 321 -2.23 6.48 24.06
N LEU A 322 -2.06 5.78 22.93
CA LEU A 322 -3.00 5.84 21.81
C LEU A 322 -4.37 5.21 22.16
N SER A 323 -4.39 4.10 22.87
CA SER A 323 -5.64 3.46 23.32
C SER A 323 -6.39 4.34 24.32
N THR A 324 -5.68 4.97 25.26
CA THR A 324 -6.28 5.91 26.21
C THR A 324 -6.85 7.14 25.51
N LEU A 325 -6.11 7.74 24.54
CA LEU A 325 -6.58 8.87 23.77
C LEU A 325 -7.82 8.52 22.92
N ALA A 326 -7.85 7.30 22.38
CA ALA A 326 -8.99 6.82 21.59
C ALA A 326 -10.17 6.40 22.47
N GLY A 327 -9.95 6.12 23.76
CA GLY A 327 -10.97 5.58 24.66
C GLY A 327 -11.37 4.15 24.30
N VAL A 328 -10.47 3.35 23.71
CA VAL A 328 -10.73 1.97 23.26
C VAL A 328 -9.72 1.00 23.86
N GLY A 329 -10.15 -0.27 23.98
CA GLY A 329 -9.31 -1.36 24.48
C GLY A 329 -8.51 -2.08 23.39
N LEU A 330 -8.20 -3.36 23.67
CA LEU A 330 -7.44 -4.24 22.74
C LEU A 330 -8.37 -5.05 21.82
N GLY A 331 -9.64 -4.68 21.69
CA GLY A 331 -10.65 -5.41 20.91
C GLY A 331 -10.29 -5.56 19.42
N TRP A 332 -9.42 -4.70 18.87
CA TRP A 332 -8.90 -4.84 17.51
C TRP A 332 -8.18 -6.18 17.28
N LEU A 333 -7.59 -6.78 18.30
CA LEU A 333 -6.94 -8.10 18.19
C LEU A 333 -7.93 -9.20 17.81
N THR A 334 -9.11 -9.19 18.41
CA THR A 334 -10.19 -10.14 18.08
C THR A 334 -10.83 -9.80 16.73
N ALA A 335 -10.92 -8.51 16.39
CA ALA A 335 -11.46 -8.04 15.12
C ALA A 335 -10.62 -8.46 13.90
N LEU A 336 -9.31 -8.72 14.07
CA LEU A 336 -8.47 -9.26 12.99
C LEU A 336 -9.01 -10.57 12.40
N ALA A 337 -9.72 -11.38 13.17
CA ALA A 337 -10.37 -12.59 12.68
C ALA A 337 -11.50 -12.31 11.66
N GLY A 338 -12.05 -11.11 11.63
CA GLY A 338 -13.10 -10.72 10.68
C GLY A 338 -12.69 -10.77 9.21
N SER A 339 -11.39 -10.70 8.90
CA SER A 339 -10.86 -10.77 7.54
C SER A 339 -11.06 -12.13 6.84
N VAL A 340 -11.37 -13.18 7.59
CA VAL A 340 -11.65 -14.54 7.08
C VAL A 340 -12.85 -14.57 6.11
N LYS A 341 -13.75 -13.58 6.16
CA LYS A 341 -14.91 -13.47 5.26
C LYS A 341 -14.50 -13.32 3.78
N ILE A 342 -13.30 -12.79 3.50
CA ILE A 342 -12.82 -12.62 2.12
C ILE A 342 -12.28 -13.93 1.58
N ILE A 343 -12.75 -14.31 0.38
CA ILE A 343 -12.31 -15.51 -0.35
C ILE A 343 -11.85 -15.07 -1.73
N ASN A 344 -10.54 -15.06 -1.94
CA ASN A 344 -9.94 -14.86 -3.26
C ASN A 344 -8.62 -15.64 -3.35
N TRP A 345 -8.22 -16.08 -4.55
CA TRP A 345 -7.05 -16.92 -4.74
C TRP A 345 -5.72 -16.13 -4.87
N LEU A 346 -5.66 -14.90 -4.37
CA LEU A 346 -4.40 -14.19 -4.16
C LEU A 346 -3.56 -14.81 -3.04
N THR A 347 -4.19 -15.57 -2.13
CA THR A 347 -3.48 -16.32 -1.10
C THR A 347 -3.28 -17.78 -1.51
N VAL A 348 -2.14 -18.33 -1.13
CA VAL A 348 -1.80 -19.75 -1.41
C VAL A 348 -2.87 -20.70 -0.86
N PRO A 349 -3.37 -20.54 0.38
CA PRO A 349 -4.44 -21.43 0.89
C PRO A 349 -5.69 -21.43 0.02
N THR A 350 -6.17 -20.26 -0.40
CA THR A 350 -7.37 -20.18 -1.23
C THR A 350 -7.12 -20.69 -2.66
N ALA A 351 -5.94 -20.40 -3.23
CA ALA A 351 -5.57 -20.93 -4.55
C ALA A 351 -5.49 -22.48 -4.54
N LEU A 352 -4.90 -23.07 -3.52
CA LEU A 352 -4.84 -24.52 -3.34
C LEU A 352 -6.24 -25.12 -3.14
N ALA A 353 -7.10 -24.48 -2.34
CA ALA A 353 -8.47 -24.94 -2.15
C ALA A 353 -9.27 -24.95 -3.48
N ASN A 354 -9.15 -23.88 -4.29
CA ASN A 354 -9.77 -23.83 -5.61
C ASN A 354 -9.25 -24.93 -6.52
N LEU A 355 -7.93 -25.11 -6.61
CA LEU A 355 -7.31 -26.14 -7.47
C LEU A 355 -7.72 -27.55 -7.03
N THR A 356 -7.61 -27.85 -5.74
CA THR A 356 -7.96 -29.16 -5.18
C THR A 356 -9.44 -29.48 -5.37
N SER A 357 -10.34 -28.51 -5.12
CA SER A 357 -11.78 -28.71 -5.32
C SER A 357 -12.14 -28.87 -6.79
N THR A 358 -11.48 -28.14 -7.70
CA THR A 358 -11.70 -28.25 -9.14
C THR A 358 -11.28 -29.66 -9.62
N ILE A 359 -10.11 -30.16 -9.19
CA ILE A 359 -9.64 -31.50 -9.53
C ILE A 359 -10.55 -32.56 -8.89
N GLY A 360 -10.88 -32.40 -7.60
CA GLY A 360 -11.74 -33.33 -6.87
C GLY A 360 -13.12 -33.49 -7.51
N ASN A 361 -13.68 -32.41 -8.06
CA ASN A 361 -14.99 -32.44 -8.74
C ASN A 361 -14.95 -33.19 -10.10
N ILE A 362 -13.77 -33.47 -10.66
CA ILE A 362 -13.62 -34.35 -11.84
C ILE A 362 -13.87 -35.83 -11.46
N PHE A 363 -13.50 -36.19 -10.24
CA PHE A 363 -13.54 -37.58 -9.75
C PHE A 363 -14.70 -37.86 -8.78
N GLY A 364 -15.44 -36.85 -8.36
CA GLY A 364 -16.53 -36.96 -7.41
C GLY A 364 -17.02 -35.57 -6.97
N SER A 365 -17.51 -35.46 -5.73
CA SER A 365 -17.90 -34.17 -5.15
C SER A 365 -16.87 -33.72 -4.12
N ALA A 366 -16.21 -32.59 -4.34
CA ALA A 366 -15.32 -31.98 -3.38
C ALA A 366 -15.98 -30.75 -2.74
N ASN A 367 -16.04 -30.72 -1.39
CA ASN A 367 -16.54 -29.57 -0.68
C ASN A 367 -15.43 -28.48 -0.59
N PHE A 368 -15.56 -27.43 -1.38
CA PHE A 368 -14.61 -26.32 -1.39
C PHE A 368 -14.37 -25.72 0.00
N TYR A 369 -15.39 -25.48 0.79
CA TYR A 369 -15.24 -24.86 2.11
C TYR A 369 -14.47 -25.74 3.10
N ALA A 370 -14.71 -27.06 3.07
CA ALA A 370 -13.95 -27.98 3.90
C ALA A 370 -12.45 -28.00 3.52
N VAL A 371 -12.14 -28.01 2.21
CA VAL A 371 -10.75 -27.92 1.73
C VAL A 371 -10.14 -26.57 2.09
N LEU A 372 -10.89 -25.47 1.97
CA LEU A 372 -10.44 -24.11 2.30
C LEU A 372 -10.09 -23.99 3.79
N GLU A 373 -10.87 -24.57 4.67
CA GLU A 373 -10.60 -24.57 6.11
C GLU A 373 -9.24 -25.27 6.40
N VAL A 374 -9.05 -26.45 5.85
CA VAL A 374 -7.78 -27.19 6.00
C VAL A 374 -6.60 -26.42 5.44
N THR A 375 -6.70 -25.90 4.22
CA THR A 375 -5.59 -25.16 3.60
C THR A 375 -5.27 -23.85 4.35
N ARG A 376 -6.26 -23.18 4.93
CA ARG A 376 -6.06 -22.00 5.78
C ARG A 376 -5.36 -22.36 7.10
N LEU A 377 -5.72 -23.48 7.74
CA LEU A 377 -5.01 -23.98 8.93
C LEU A 377 -3.55 -24.31 8.62
N VAL A 378 -3.29 -24.97 7.49
CA VAL A 378 -1.92 -25.22 7.03
C VAL A 378 -1.18 -23.90 6.79
N GLY A 379 -1.84 -22.90 6.17
CA GLY A 379 -1.26 -21.58 5.95
C GLY A 379 -0.85 -20.88 7.26
N ILE A 380 -1.70 -20.95 8.29
CA ILE A 380 -1.38 -20.44 9.63
C ILE A 380 -0.18 -21.19 10.20
N GLY A 381 -0.13 -22.52 10.06
CA GLY A 381 1.02 -23.33 10.47
C GLY A 381 2.32 -22.90 9.78
N VAL A 382 2.27 -22.62 8.47
CA VAL A 382 3.41 -22.10 7.72
C VAL A 382 3.89 -20.76 8.28
N ILE A 383 2.97 -19.83 8.57
CA ILE A 383 3.32 -18.54 9.17
C ILE A 383 3.99 -18.71 10.52
N LEU A 384 3.42 -19.53 11.41
CA LEU A 384 3.94 -19.75 12.76
C LEU A 384 5.34 -20.36 12.76
N VAL A 385 5.67 -21.20 11.78
CA VAL A 385 7.01 -21.81 11.64
C VAL A 385 7.96 -20.86 10.91
N ALA A 386 7.53 -20.24 9.82
CA ALA A 386 8.39 -19.44 8.99
C ALA A 386 8.87 -18.16 9.70
N LEU A 387 8.00 -17.46 10.45
CA LEU A 387 8.37 -16.19 11.10
C LEU A 387 9.54 -16.35 12.09
N PRO A 388 9.56 -17.30 13.04
CA PRO A 388 10.72 -17.51 13.92
C PRO A 388 11.98 -17.93 13.16
N LEU A 389 11.85 -18.79 12.14
CA LEU A 389 12.98 -19.22 11.32
C LEU A 389 13.60 -18.05 10.55
N LEU A 390 12.78 -17.20 9.92
CA LEU A 390 13.23 -16.00 9.21
C LEU A 390 13.89 -15.01 10.16
N TRP A 391 13.27 -14.75 11.32
CA TRP A 391 13.81 -13.87 12.34
C TRP A 391 15.20 -14.33 12.81
N TRP A 392 15.39 -15.63 13.05
CA TRP A 392 16.67 -16.21 13.44
C TRP A 392 17.69 -16.24 12.28
N ARG A 393 17.24 -16.53 11.05
CA ARG A 393 18.11 -16.64 9.87
C ARG A 393 18.69 -15.28 9.46
N PHE A 394 17.92 -14.21 9.54
CA PHE A 394 18.27 -12.89 9.02
C PHE A 394 18.69 -11.90 10.13
N ARG A 395 19.63 -12.29 11.00
CA ARG A 395 20.00 -11.51 12.19
C ARG A 395 21.38 -10.86 12.15
N HIS A 396 22.20 -11.11 11.12
CA HIS A 396 23.64 -10.80 11.17
C HIS A 396 23.98 -9.40 10.65
N THR A 397 23.29 -8.88 9.64
CA THR A 397 23.55 -7.58 9.03
C THR A 397 22.26 -6.76 8.90
N ASP A 398 22.38 -5.45 8.66
CA ASP A 398 21.23 -4.58 8.44
C ASP A 398 20.50 -4.92 7.13
N ARG A 399 21.27 -5.31 6.11
CA ARG A 399 20.71 -5.81 4.84
C ARG A 399 19.93 -7.12 5.06
N GLU A 400 20.46 -8.05 5.86
CA GLU A 400 19.72 -9.26 6.22
C GLU A 400 18.46 -8.94 7.01
N ALA A 401 18.49 -7.99 7.96
CA ALA A 401 17.30 -7.59 8.68
C ALA A 401 16.18 -7.12 7.74
N LEU A 402 16.50 -6.31 6.70
CA LEU A 402 15.54 -5.94 5.67
C LEU A 402 15.04 -7.14 4.86
N GLN A 403 15.92 -8.07 4.48
CA GLN A 403 15.53 -9.30 3.78
C GLN A 403 14.56 -10.11 4.63
N GLY A 404 14.84 -10.25 5.94
CA GLY A 404 13.97 -10.93 6.88
C GLY A 404 12.60 -10.31 6.99
N ILE A 405 12.50 -8.97 7.08
CA ILE A 405 11.23 -8.24 7.08
C ILE A 405 10.47 -8.47 5.77
N ALA A 406 11.15 -8.36 4.63
CA ALA A 406 10.53 -8.54 3.31
C ALA A 406 9.95 -9.96 3.17
N TRP A 407 10.71 -10.99 3.56
CA TRP A 407 10.24 -12.37 3.54
C TRP A 407 9.12 -12.62 4.56
N ALA A 408 9.21 -12.09 5.78
CA ALA A 408 8.17 -12.23 6.80
C ALA A 408 6.84 -11.63 6.31
N MET A 409 6.89 -10.44 5.72
CA MET A 409 5.70 -9.81 5.12
C MET A 409 5.17 -10.59 3.91
N ALA A 410 6.05 -11.08 3.04
CA ALA A 410 5.65 -11.89 1.90
C ALA A 410 4.96 -13.20 2.33
N VAL A 411 5.53 -13.90 3.33
CA VAL A 411 4.93 -15.11 3.89
C VAL A 411 3.55 -14.80 4.48
N VAL A 412 3.44 -13.72 5.25
CA VAL A 412 2.14 -13.35 5.83
C VAL A 412 1.14 -13.05 4.72
N VAL A 413 1.43 -12.18 3.74
CA VAL A 413 0.50 -11.85 2.65
C VAL A 413 0.08 -13.07 1.84
N LEU A 414 1.00 -14.01 1.60
CA LEU A 414 0.73 -15.21 0.80
C LEU A 414 -0.06 -16.29 1.55
N PHE A 415 0.08 -16.39 2.87
CA PHE A 415 -0.47 -17.49 3.65
C PHE A 415 -1.59 -17.11 4.63
N VAL A 416 -1.87 -15.80 4.83
CA VAL A 416 -3.07 -15.39 5.59
C VAL A 416 -4.36 -15.85 4.88
N PRO A 417 -5.47 -15.99 5.61
CA PRO A 417 -6.75 -16.40 5.05
C PRO A 417 -7.25 -15.54 3.88
N ALA A 418 -6.89 -14.25 3.86
CA ALA A 418 -7.33 -13.32 2.83
C ALA A 418 -6.24 -12.28 2.53
N ALA A 419 -6.03 -11.96 1.26
CA ALA A 419 -5.18 -10.86 0.81
C ALA A 419 -5.92 -10.00 -0.21
N LEU A 420 -5.58 -8.71 -0.20
CA LEU A 420 -6.10 -7.70 -1.11
C LEU A 420 -4.91 -7.01 -1.82
N PRO A 421 -5.12 -6.33 -2.94
CA PRO A 421 -4.02 -5.75 -3.74
C PRO A 421 -3.04 -4.90 -2.94
N TRP A 422 -3.57 -4.07 -2.06
CA TRP A 422 -2.77 -3.15 -1.25
C TRP A 422 -1.92 -3.84 -0.17
N TYR A 423 -2.18 -5.11 0.18
CA TYR A 423 -1.34 -5.86 1.11
C TYR A 423 0.04 -6.13 0.52
N TYR A 424 0.15 -6.30 -0.78
CA TYR A 424 1.44 -6.50 -1.47
C TYR A 424 2.35 -5.27 -1.43
N THR A 425 1.81 -4.09 -1.07
CA THR A 425 2.62 -2.89 -0.88
C THR A 425 3.53 -2.97 0.37
N TRP A 426 3.20 -3.82 1.34
CA TRP A 426 4.00 -3.97 2.55
C TRP A 426 5.38 -4.58 2.26
N PRO A 427 5.50 -5.81 1.69
CA PRO A 427 6.80 -6.34 1.29
C PRO A 427 7.45 -5.49 0.21
N LEU A 428 6.68 -4.90 -0.71
CA LEU A 428 7.19 -4.10 -1.81
C LEU A 428 7.96 -2.86 -1.32
N ALA A 429 7.48 -2.20 -0.25
CA ALA A 429 8.17 -1.07 0.34
C ALA A 429 9.56 -1.44 0.88
N VAL A 430 9.69 -2.60 1.52
CA VAL A 430 10.98 -3.10 2.05
C VAL A 430 11.87 -3.61 0.92
N VAL A 431 11.31 -4.37 -0.04
CA VAL A 431 12.02 -4.87 -1.23
C VAL A 431 12.58 -3.74 -2.08
N SER A 432 11.98 -2.54 -2.04
CA SER A 432 12.45 -1.37 -2.78
C SER A 432 13.91 -1.01 -2.48
N ALA A 433 14.37 -1.24 -1.25
CA ALA A 433 15.76 -1.03 -0.85
C ALA A 433 16.70 -2.20 -1.21
N LEU A 434 16.18 -3.33 -1.65
CA LEU A 434 16.93 -4.56 -1.92
C LEU A 434 17.02 -4.89 -3.42
N ALA A 435 15.96 -4.59 -4.18
CA ALA A 435 15.83 -4.95 -5.59
C ALA A 435 16.56 -3.94 -6.48
N GLN A 436 17.74 -4.31 -6.99
CA GLN A 436 18.58 -3.44 -7.81
C GLN A 436 18.91 -4.08 -9.17
N SER A 437 18.70 -5.38 -9.33
CA SER A 437 19.00 -6.05 -10.61
C SER A 437 17.86 -5.84 -11.61
N ARG A 438 18.22 -5.76 -12.90
CA ARG A 438 17.26 -5.69 -14.02
C ARG A 438 16.19 -6.79 -13.92
N ALA A 439 16.60 -8.01 -13.53
CA ALA A 439 15.67 -9.13 -13.35
C ALA A 439 14.64 -8.88 -12.24
N ALA A 440 15.08 -8.36 -11.09
CA ALA A 440 14.19 -8.03 -9.98
C ALA A 440 13.22 -6.90 -10.34
N LEU A 441 13.72 -5.84 -11.00
CA LEU A 441 12.88 -4.72 -11.44
C LEU A 441 11.84 -5.16 -12.47
N ALA A 442 12.22 -6.02 -13.42
CA ALA A 442 11.30 -6.60 -14.38
C ALA A 442 10.22 -7.47 -13.71
N ALA A 443 10.61 -8.29 -12.72
CA ALA A 443 9.67 -9.12 -11.97
C ALA A 443 8.66 -8.26 -11.18
N ILE A 444 9.12 -7.18 -10.54
CA ILE A 444 8.27 -6.22 -9.84
C ILE A 444 7.32 -5.55 -10.84
N ALA A 445 7.80 -5.15 -12.01
CA ALA A 445 6.98 -4.53 -13.05
C ALA A 445 5.87 -5.47 -13.53
N GLY A 446 6.20 -6.72 -13.84
CA GLY A 446 5.22 -7.74 -14.23
C GLY A 446 4.19 -7.98 -13.14
N PHE A 447 4.64 -8.22 -11.92
CA PHE A 447 3.76 -8.49 -10.77
C PHE A 447 2.81 -7.32 -10.48
N SER A 448 3.34 -6.09 -10.38
CA SER A 448 2.53 -4.91 -10.11
C SER A 448 1.50 -4.65 -11.20
N THR A 449 1.88 -4.87 -12.48
CA THR A 449 0.97 -4.75 -13.62
C THR A 449 -0.14 -5.81 -13.54
N TRP A 450 0.20 -7.05 -13.20
CA TRP A 450 -0.78 -8.12 -13.06
C TRP A 450 -1.84 -7.78 -12.00
N ILE A 451 -1.41 -7.37 -10.80
CA ILE A 451 -2.32 -6.99 -9.71
C ILE A 451 -3.20 -5.79 -10.13
N MET A 452 -2.62 -4.78 -10.80
CA MET A 452 -3.37 -3.61 -11.25
C MET A 452 -4.45 -3.94 -12.28
N VAL A 453 -4.19 -4.91 -13.17
CA VAL A 453 -5.15 -5.27 -14.23
C VAL A 453 -6.19 -6.27 -13.75
N ILE A 454 -5.86 -7.18 -12.83
CA ILE A 454 -6.79 -8.23 -12.36
C ILE A 454 -7.90 -7.67 -11.47
N PHE A 455 -7.65 -6.56 -10.76
CA PHE A 455 -8.65 -5.83 -9.98
C PHE A 455 -9.31 -4.73 -10.82
N LYS A 456 -10.57 -4.45 -10.53
CA LYS A 456 -11.36 -3.44 -11.23
C LYS A 456 -11.56 -2.20 -10.38
N PRO A 457 -11.73 -1.02 -11.01
CA PRO A 457 -11.83 0.26 -10.32
C PRO A 457 -13.00 0.40 -9.34
N ASP A 458 -14.06 -0.38 -9.51
CA ASP A 458 -15.23 -0.46 -8.64
C ASP A 458 -14.99 -1.29 -7.36
N GLY A 459 -13.84 -1.94 -7.24
CA GLY A 459 -13.47 -2.83 -6.14
C GLY A 459 -13.75 -4.32 -6.41
N SER A 460 -14.34 -4.67 -7.56
CA SER A 460 -14.48 -6.07 -7.98
C SER A 460 -13.19 -6.59 -8.61
N HIS A 461 -13.15 -7.86 -9.02
CA HIS A 461 -11.97 -8.48 -9.62
C HIS A 461 -12.30 -9.45 -10.72
N GLY A 462 -11.35 -9.64 -11.64
CA GLY A 462 -11.45 -10.56 -12.76
C GLY A 462 -10.88 -11.96 -12.53
N MET A 463 -10.51 -12.32 -11.28
CA MET A 463 -9.78 -13.56 -10.97
C MET A 463 -10.51 -14.84 -11.36
N TYR A 464 -11.84 -14.83 -11.42
CA TYR A 464 -12.66 -15.98 -11.83
C TYR A 464 -13.11 -15.92 -13.30
N SER A 465 -12.58 -14.95 -14.07
CA SER A 465 -12.82 -14.78 -15.50
C SER A 465 -11.56 -15.12 -16.29
N TRP A 466 -11.51 -16.27 -16.96
CA TRP A 466 -10.33 -16.69 -17.74
C TRP A 466 -9.87 -15.63 -18.77
N PRO A 467 -10.76 -14.97 -19.55
CA PRO A 467 -10.31 -13.90 -20.44
C PRO A 467 -9.60 -12.76 -19.72
N HIS A 468 -10.08 -12.39 -18.51
CA HIS A 468 -9.49 -11.32 -17.71
C HIS A 468 -8.13 -11.73 -17.12
N VAL A 469 -8.01 -12.98 -16.65
CA VAL A 469 -6.73 -13.55 -16.15
C VAL A 469 -5.71 -13.60 -17.28
N LEU A 470 -6.09 -14.04 -18.48
CA LEU A 470 -5.20 -14.07 -19.64
C LEU A 470 -4.76 -12.66 -20.03
N LEU A 471 -5.67 -11.70 -20.05
CA LEU A 471 -5.35 -10.29 -20.33
C LEU A 471 -4.35 -9.73 -19.29
N ALA A 472 -4.62 -9.92 -18.00
CA ALA A 472 -3.73 -9.48 -16.94
C ALA A 472 -2.34 -10.12 -17.06
N THR A 473 -2.28 -11.41 -17.41
CA THR A 473 -1.03 -12.15 -17.59
C THR A 473 -0.26 -11.65 -18.83
N ALA A 474 -0.95 -11.38 -19.93
CA ALA A 474 -0.33 -10.81 -21.13
C ALA A 474 0.24 -9.41 -20.86
N CYS A 475 -0.50 -8.55 -20.16
CA CYS A 475 -0.03 -7.22 -19.74
C CYS A 475 1.18 -7.32 -18.80
N ALA A 476 1.15 -8.23 -17.83
CA ALA A 476 2.26 -8.49 -16.93
C ALA A 476 3.52 -8.97 -17.65
N PHE A 477 3.35 -9.90 -18.61
CA PHE A 477 4.46 -10.37 -19.44
C PHE A 477 5.05 -9.24 -20.29
N ALA A 478 4.20 -8.42 -20.92
CA ALA A 478 4.65 -7.26 -21.70
C ALA A 478 5.44 -6.26 -20.83
N ALA A 479 4.97 -5.98 -19.59
CA ALA A 479 5.67 -5.10 -18.64
C ALA A 479 7.02 -5.71 -18.21
N TRP A 480 7.04 -6.98 -17.85
CA TRP A 480 8.27 -7.73 -17.53
C TRP A 480 9.24 -7.72 -18.70
N TYR A 481 8.81 -8.07 -19.89
CA TYR A 481 9.64 -8.12 -21.09
C TYR A 481 10.21 -6.75 -21.44
N SER A 482 9.42 -5.67 -21.31
CA SER A 482 9.87 -4.33 -21.62
C SER A 482 11.09 -3.91 -20.79
N LEU A 483 11.22 -4.34 -19.53
CA LEU A 483 12.36 -4.04 -18.67
C LEU A 483 13.50 -5.07 -18.82
N ARG A 484 13.21 -6.30 -19.23
CA ARG A 484 14.23 -7.34 -19.47
C ARG A 484 14.99 -7.15 -20.76
N ARG A 485 14.32 -6.62 -21.79
CA ARG A 485 14.92 -6.43 -23.12
C ARG A 485 16.07 -5.42 -23.04
N GLU A 486 17.24 -5.80 -23.53
CA GLU A 486 18.35 -4.87 -23.80
C GLU A 486 18.10 -4.20 -25.14
N ASP A 487 18.27 -2.89 -25.22
CA ASP A 487 18.16 -2.17 -26.49
C ASP A 487 19.38 -2.51 -27.37
N SER A 488 19.19 -3.46 -28.28
CA SER A 488 20.21 -3.85 -29.27
C SER A 488 20.65 -2.71 -30.19
N TRP A 489 19.93 -1.58 -30.17
CA TRP A 489 20.22 -0.39 -30.98
C TRP A 489 21.42 0.45 -30.47
N ARG A 490 21.95 0.17 -29.27
CA ARG A 490 23.10 0.88 -28.69
C ARG A 490 24.43 0.16 -28.84
N ALA A 491 24.46 -1.00 -29.45
CA ALA A 491 25.66 -1.78 -29.77
C ALA A 491 26.18 -1.54 -31.20
N ARG A 492 25.62 -0.53 -31.90
CA ARG A 492 26.10 -0.10 -33.23
C ARG A 492 26.49 1.35 -33.22
#